data_1bd268b030464c7505cb4ed063b22c5e
#
_entry.id   1bd268b030464c7505cb4ed063b22c5e
#
_cell.length_a   1.000
_cell.length_b   1.000
_cell.length_c   1.000
_cell.angle_alpha   90.00
_cell.angle_beta   90.00
_cell.angle_gamma   90.00
#
_symmetry.space_group_name_H-M   'P 1'
#
loop_
_entity.id
_entity.type
_entity.pdbx_description
1 polymer ?
#
loop_
_entity_poly.entity_id
_entity_poly.type
_entity_poly.pdbx_seq_one_letter_code
_entity_poly.pdbx_strand_id
1 'polypeptide(L)'
;IAFFTAYFQFLFQEGTGIRYFEFASLVFCFYLLNYAYRLAFFDTLTKLPNEKSLTRFTKGKNNYIIALLHFNELKDTKESYTKLILKQIAKILKRFRAKIFIVENDFILIFNDKNQALNHLAFLESTLKNTEFNLENENFKPDFKLIWQESEENLDKNLQSLRARLLD
;
A
#
# COMPACT_ATOMS: atom_id res chain seq x y z
N ILE A 1 8.97 -26.66 5.80
CA ILE A 1 8.15 -27.89 5.83
C ILE A 1 8.37 -28.65 4.52
N ALA A 2 8.10 -28.06 3.31
CA ALA A 2 8.25 -28.73 2.02
C ALA A 2 9.65 -29.32 1.77
N PHE A 3 10.71 -28.65 2.23
CA PHE A 3 12.08 -29.12 2.11
C PHE A 3 12.34 -30.35 3.00
N PHE A 4 11.85 -30.32 4.23
CA PHE A 4 12.00 -31.46 5.14
C PHE A 4 11.22 -32.68 4.65
N THR A 5 10.00 -32.52 4.15
CA THR A 5 9.22 -33.63 3.60
C THR A 5 9.89 -34.22 2.37
N ALA A 6 10.43 -33.40 1.46
CA ALA A 6 11.16 -33.87 0.29
C ALA A 6 12.47 -34.59 0.67
N TYR A 7 13.19 -34.09 1.67
CA TYR A 7 14.43 -34.70 2.19
C TYR A 7 14.14 -36.05 2.85
N PHE A 8 13.14 -36.14 3.72
CA PHE A 8 12.73 -37.39 4.35
C PHE A 8 12.30 -38.44 3.33
N GLN A 9 11.54 -38.03 2.33
CA GLN A 9 11.05 -38.91 1.30
C GLN A 9 12.18 -39.42 0.39
N PHE A 10 13.19 -38.58 0.11
CA PHE A 10 14.39 -38.99 -0.60
C PHE A 10 15.18 -40.05 0.17
N LEU A 11 15.29 -39.91 1.50
CA LEU A 11 16.01 -40.87 2.36
C LEU A 11 15.33 -42.22 2.48
N PHE A 12 14.00 -42.27 2.35
CA PHE A 12 13.19 -43.47 2.58
C PHE A 12 12.66 -44.16 1.31
N GLN A 13 12.90 -43.58 0.13
CA GLN A 13 12.36 -44.07 -1.13
C GLN A 13 13.45 -44.67 -2.01
N GLU A 14 13.65 -45.99 -1.89
CA GLU A 14 14.45 -46.75 -2.84
C GLU A 14 13.73 -46.89 -4.18
N GLY A 15 14.26 -46.26 -5.22
CA GLY A 15 14.13 -46.74 -6.61
C GLY A 15 12.93 -46.31 -7.47
N THR A 16 12.01 -45.50 -7.02
CA THR A 16 10.95 -44.94 -7.91
C THR A 16 11.22 -43.50 -8.20
N GLY A 17 11.48 -43.17 -9.46
CA GLY A 17 11.89 -41.84 -9.95
C GLY A 17 10.85 -40.74 -9.80
N ILE A 18 10.30 -40.57 -8.63
CA ILE A 18 9.42 -39.45 -8.34
C ILE A 18 10.29 -38.24 -7.99
N ARG A 19 10.16 -37.23 -8.79
CA ARG A 19 10.96 -35.99 -8.79
C ARG A 19 10.56 -35.04 -7.64
N TYR A 20 10.56 -35.52 -6.40
CA TYR A 20 10.19 -34.70 -5.22
C TYR A 20 11.09 -33.48 -5.01
N PHE A 21 12.38 -33.64 -5.30
CA PHE A 21 13.34 -32.53 -5.21
C PHE A 21 13.04 -31.44 -6.24
N GLU A 22 12.66 -31.84 -7.46
CA GLU A 22 12.27 -30.89 -8.50
C GLU A 22 11.00 -30.15 -8.11
N PHE A 23 10.00 -30.86 -7.57
CA PHE A 23 8.77 -30.25 -7.10
C PHE A 23 9.00 -29.32 -5.90
N ALA A 24 9.79 -29.74 -4.90
CA ALA A 24 10.12 -28.90 -3.75
C ALA A 24 10.91 -27.65 -4.16
N SER A 25 11.86 -27.76 -5.09
CA SER A 25 12.62 -26.62 -5.61
C SER A 25 11.72 -25.66 -6.39
N LEU A 26 10.77 -26.17 -7.16
CA LEU A 26 9.78 -25.36 -7.89
C LEU A 26 8.88 -24.57 -6.91
N VAL A 27 8.36 -25.22 -5.87
CA VAL A 27 7.57 -24.54 -4.82
C VAL A 27 8.41 -23.47 -4.12
N PHE A 28 9.68 -23.75 -3.84
CA PHE A 28 10.59 -22.79 -3.24
C PHE A 28 10.87 -21.60 -4.17
N CYS A 29 11.09 -21.84 -5.46
CA CYS A 29 11.22 -20.78 -6.45
C CYS A 29 9.97 -19.88 -6.52
N PHE A 30 8.78 -20.47 -6.54
CA PHE A 30 7.53 -19.68 -6.49
C PHE A 30 7.41 -18.86 -5.21
N TYR A 31 7.79 -19.41 -4.07
CA TYR A 31 7.82 -18.67 -2.82
C TYR A 31 8.77 -17.47 -2.89
N LEU A 32 10.00 -17.67 -3.38
CA LEU A 32 10.99 -16.61 -3.54
C LEU A 32 10.52 -15.52 -4.51
N LEU A 33 9.94 -15.91 -5.65
CA LEU A 33 9.39 -14.96 -6.62
C LEU A 33 8.24 -14.14 -6.02
N ASN A 34 7.34 -14.78 -5.29
CA ASN A 34 6.24 -14.09 -4.61
C ASN A 34 6.77 -13.14 -3.52
N TYR A 35 7.76 -13.59 -2.75
CA TYR A 35 8.40 -12.77 -1.73
C TYR A 35 9.10 -11.54 -2.33
N ALA A 36 9.91 -11.74 -3.39
CA ALA A 36 10.57 -10.67 -4.12
C ALA A 36 9.55 -9.69 -4.74
N TYR A 37 8.48 -10.19 -5.33
CA TYR A 37 7.39 -9.37 -5.85
C TYR A 37 6.75 -8.50 -4.75
N ARG A 38 6.47 -9.09 -3.59
CA ARG A 38 5.90 -8.33 -2.46
C ARG A 38 6.83 -7.25 -1.94
N LEU A 39 8.13 -7.53 -1.85
CA LEU A 39 9.15 -6.54 -1.46
C LEU A 39 9.27 -5.40 -2.49
N ALA A 40 9.18 -5.72 -3.78
CA ALA A 40 9.33 -4.74 -4.85
C ALA A 40 8.12 -3.80 -4.99
N PHE A 41 6.91 -4.30 -4.74
CA PHE A 41 5.67 -3.61 -5.10
C PHE A 41 4.77 -3.21 -3.92
N PHE A 42 5.09 -3.65 -2.71
CA PHE A 42 4.32 -3.32 -1.51
C PHE A 42 5.20 -2.71 -0.44
N ASP A 43 4.65 -1.77 0.28
CA ASP A 43 5.29 -1.22 1.47
C ASP A 43 5.31 -2.28 2.60
N THR A 44 6.44 -2.38 3.29
CA THR A 44 6.65 -3.40 4.32
C THR A 44 5.82 -3.16 5.58
N LEU A 45 5.54 -1.90 5.89
CA LEU A 45 4.83 -1.48 7.10
C LEU A 45 3.31 -1.58 6.94
N THR A 46 2.77 -0.91 5.93
CA THR A 46 1.33 -0.76 5.71
C THR A 46 0.73 -1.91 4.90
N LYS A 47 1.59 -2.66 4.18
CA LYS A 47 1.19 -3.67 3.20
C LYS A 47 0.28 -3.11 2.09
N LEU A 48 0.39 -1.81 1.83
CA LEU A 48 -0.22 -1.15 0.69
C LEU A 48 0.74 -1.20 -0.51
N PRO A 49 0.21 -1.14 -1.73
CA PRO A 49 1.03 -0.96 -2.93
C PRO A 49 1.86 0.32 -2.82
N ASN A 50 3.14 0.24 -3.18
CA ASN A 50 4.08 1.35 -3.13
C ASN A 50 4.08 2.19 -4.42
N GLU A 51 5.00 3.15 -4.52
CA GLU A 51 5.18 4.04 -5.68
C GLU A 51 5.38 3.29 -7.00
N LYS A 52 6.16 2.19 -7.01
CA LYS A 52 6.36 1.37 -8.21
C LYS A 52 5.06 0.73 -8.69
N SER A 53 4.22 0.32 -7.74
CA SER A 53 2.88 -0.17 -8.04
C SER A 53 1.98 0.92 -8.58
N LEU A 54 2.05 2.14 -8.05
CA LEU A 54 1.31 3.30 -8.52
C LEU A 54 1.68 3.62 -9.97
N THR A 55 2.96 3.77 -10.27
CA THR A 55 3.46 4.04 -11.64
C THR A 55 3.00 2.96 -12.62
N ARG A 56 3.09 1.68 -12.23
CA ARG A 56 2.62 0.58 -13.05
C ARG A 56 1.11 0.61 -13.27
N PHE A 57 0.34 0.98 -12.24
CA PHE A 57 -1.13 1.02 -12.31
C PHE A 57 -1.64 2.16 -13.19
N THR A 58 -0.98 3.31 -13.18
CA THR A 58 -1.37 4.50 -13.95
C THR A 58 -0.85 4.47 -15.38
N LYS A 59 0.14 3.63 -15.69
CA LYS A 59 0.71 3.50 -17.01
C LYS A 59 -0.37 3.14 -18.05
N GLY A 60 -0.56 4.02 -19.04
CA GLY A 60 -1.55 3.86 -20.11
C GLY A 60 -3.00 4.19 -19.71
N LYS A 61 -3.23 4.80 -18.55
CA LYS A 61 -4.53 5.32 -18.13
C LYS A 61 -4.54 6.84 -18.26
N ASN A 62 -5.52 7.37 -19.00
CA ASN A 62 -5.59 8.81 -19.28
C ASN A 62 -6.69 9.52 -18.47
N ASN A 63 -7.67 8.79 -17.93
CA ASN A 63 -8.81 9.40 -17.21
C ASN A 63 -8.99 8.72 -15.86
N TYR A 64 -8.51 9.35 -14.80
CA TYR A 64 -8.73 8.94 -13.42
C TYR A 64 -8.68 10.17 -12.50
N ILE A 65 -9.26 10.04 -11.33
CA ILE A 65 -9.13 11.04 -10.26
C ILE A 65 -8.02 10.57 -9.32
N ILE A 66 -7.09 11.48 -9.06
CA ILE A 66 -6.02 11.24 -8.08
C ILE A 66 -6.25 12.14 -6.87
N ALA A 67 -6.23 11.54 -5.69
CA ALA A 67 -6.30 12.25 -4.42
C ALA A 67 -5.08 11.94 -3.57
N LEU A 68 -4.55 12.97 -2.93
CA LEU A 68 -3.42 12.92 -2.02
C LEU A 68 -3.91 13.20 -0.60
N LEU A 69 -3.64 12.29 0.31
CA LEU A 69 -3.88 12.42 1.73
C LEU A 69 -2.53 12.56 2.44
N HIS A 70 -2.26 13.75 2.94
CA HIS A 70 -1.04 14.11 3.64
C HIS A 70 -1.31 14.39 5.12
N PHE A 71 -0.39 14.01 5.99
CA PHE A 71 -0.45 14.25 7.43
C PHE A 71 0.69 15.16 7.86
N ASN A 72 0.36 16.39 8.27
CA ASN A 72 1.34 17.44 8.59
C ASN A 72 2.25 17.05 9.78
N GLU A 73 1.68 16.49 10.82
CA GLU A 73 2.34 16.23 12.10
C GLU A 73 3.26 14.99 12.10
N LEU A 74 3.20 14.14 11.06
CA LEU A 74 4.04 12.94 11.01
C LEU A 74 5.53 13.25 10.86
N LYS A 75 5.89 14.45 10.41
CA LYS A 75 7.28 14.87 10.23
C LYS A 75 8.00 15.12 11.57
N ASP A 76 7.27 15.63 12.57
CA ASP A 76 7.83 16.04 13.87
C ASP A 76 7.64 14.97 14.96
N THR A 77 6.98 13.88 14.62
CA THR A 77 6.65 12.81 15.56
C THR A 77 7.76 11.74 15.58
N LYS A 78 7.95 11.10 16.75
CA LYS A 78 8.90 9.97 16.87
C LYS A 78 8.59 8.89 15.84
N GLU A 79 9.61 8.34 15.21
CA GLU A 79 9.50 7.35 14.13
C GLU A 79 8.60 6.13 14.50
N SER A 80 8.63 5.70 15.74
CA SER A 80 7.79 4.61 16.25
C SER A 80 6.30 4.94 16.18
N TYR A 81 5.92 6.16 16.57
CA TYR A 81 4.53 6.62 16.54
C TYR A 81 4.05 6.85 15.11
N THR A 82 4.90 7.45 14.26
CA THR A 82 4.63 7.59 12.83
C THR A 82 4.28 6.25 12.19
N LYS A 83 5.05 5.21 12.47
CA LYS A 83 4.79 3.85 11.98
C LYS A 83 3.46 3.28 12.46
N LEU A 84 3.10 3.51 13.71
CA LEU A 84 1.82 3.06 14.27
C LEU A 84 0.64 3.78 13.62
N ILE A 85 0.72 5.11 13.48
CA ILE A 85 -0.31 5.94 12.85
C ILE A 85 -0.52 5.51 11.40
N LEU A 86 0.55 5.44 10.59
CA LEU A 86 0.48 5.00 9.19
C LEU A 86 -0.18 3.62 9.05
N LYS A 87 0.13 2.68 9.95
CA LYS A 87 -0.47 1.35 9.96
C LYS A 87 -1.97 1.38 10.27
N GLN A 88 -2.40 2.23 11.24
CA GLN A 88 -3.81 2.38 11.58
C GLN A 88 -4.58 3.07 10.45
N ILE A 89 -4.04 4.14 9.86
CA ILE A 89 -4.62 4.81 8.68
C ILE A 89 -4.76 3.84 7.52
N ALA A 90 -3.71 3.08 7.20
CA ALA A 90 -3.76 2.08 6.14
C ALA A 90 -4.87 1.03 6.37
N LYS A 91 -5.14 0.66 7.63
CA LYS A 91 -6.23 -0.27 7.99
C LYS A 91 -7.61 0.36 7.76
N ILE A 92 -7.75 1.65 8.05
CA ILE A 92 -8.99 2.40 7.77
C ILE A 92 -9.18 2.49 6.26
N LEU A 93 -8.17 2.97 5.53
CA LEU A 93 -8.23 3.16 4.09
C LEU A 93 -8.57 1.87 3.33
N LYS A 94 -8.09 0.72 3.75
CA LYS A 94 -8.41 -0.58 3.13
C LYS A 94 -9.89 -0.93 3.10
N ARG A 95 -10.72 -0.26 3.90
CA ARG A 95 -12.19 -0.44 3.90
C ARG A 95 -12.88 0.34 2.78
N PHE A 96 -12.18 1.29 2.16
CA PHE A 96 -12.72 2.11 1.07
C PHE A 96 -12.55 1.41 -0.28
N ARG A 97 -13.51 1.62 -1.18
CA ARG A 97 -13.48 1.10 -2.55
C ARG A 97 -12.63 1.97 -3.49
N ALA A 98 -11.41 2.27 -3.07
CA ALA A 98 -10.43 3.00 -3.88
C ALA A 98 -9.20 2.14 -4.12
N LYS A 99 -8.45 2.45 -5.17
CA LYS A 99 -7.09 1.92 -5.33
C LYS A 99 -6.15 2.81 -4.53
N ILE A 100 -5.58 2.25 -3.46
CA ILE A 100 -4.79 2.99 -2.49
C ILE A 100 -3.34 2.60 -2.63
N PHE A 101 -2.48 3.61 -2.65
CA PHE A 101 -1.03 3.47 -2.73
C PHE A 101 -0.39 4.30 -1.62
N ILE A 102 0.84 3.96 -1.27
CA ILE A 102 1.64 4.74 -0.36
C ILE A 102 2.94 5.17 -1.05
N VAL A 103 3.24 6.47 -0.97
CA VAL A 103 4.45 7.07 -1.51
C VAL A 103 5.09 7.89 -0.40
N GLU A 104 6.26 7.46 0.08
CA GLU A 104 6.86 8.00 1.31
C GLU A 104 5.90 7.83 2.51
N ASN A 105 5.35 8.94 3.01
CA ASN A 105 4.37 8.95 4.11
C ASN A 105 2.98 9.39 3.66
N ASP A 106 2.80 9.63 2.36
CA ASP A 106 1.55 10.08 1.77
C ASP A 106 0.71 8.91 1.25
N PHE A 107 -0.60 9.01 1.40
CA PHE A 107 -1.51 8.05 0.79
C PHE A 107 -2.12 8.63 -0.48
N ILE A 108 -2.02 7.87 -1.56
CA ILE A 108 -2.56 8.23 -2.86
C ILE A 108 -3.75 7.33 -3.15
N LEU A 109 -4.89 7.94 -3.43
CA LEU A 109 -6.11 7.25 -3.78
C LEU A 109 -6.43 7.51 -5.26
N ILE A 110 -6.77 6.46 -5.99
CA ILE A 110 -7.15 6.55 -7.40
C ILE A 110 -8.56 6.04 -7.57
N PHE A 111 -9.38 6.83 -8.28
CA PHE A 111 -10.75 6.54 -8.64
C PHE A 111 -10.91 6.63 -10.15
N ASN A 112 -11.80 5.80 -10.70
CA ASN A 112 -12.10 5.84 -12.14
C ASN A 112 -13.25 6.79 -12.48
N ASP A 113 -14.09 7.19 -11.50
CA ASP A 113 -15.28 8.01 -11.67
C ASP A 113 -15.22 9.19 -10.70
N LYS A 114 -15.54 10.38 -11.22
CA LYS A 114 -15.53 11.64 -10.46
C LYS A 114 -16.60 11.69 -9.37
N ASN A 115 -17.81 11.24 -9.66
CA ASN A 115 -18.91 11.28 -8.69
C ASN A 115 -18.64 10.31 -7.53
N GLN A 116 -18.12 9.12 -7.84
CA GLN A 116 -17.69 8.17 -6.82
C GLN A 116 -16.53 8.73 -5.99
N ALA A 117 -15.54 9.37 -6.65
CA ALA A 117 -14.42 9.99 -5.97
C ALA A 117 -14.87 11.01 -4.93
N LEU A 118 -15.71 11.97 -5.33
CA LEU A 118 -16.19 13.04 -4.44
C LEU A 118 -16.94 12.49 -3.21
N ASN A 119 -17.84 11.53 -3.42
CA ASN A 119 -18.57 10.90 -2.33
C ASN A 119 -17.64 10.14 -1.38
N HIS A 120 -16.70 9.39 -1.93
CA HIS A 120 -15.74 8.63 -1.11
C HIS A 120 -14.76 9.54 -0.37
N LEU A 121 -14.31 10.63 -0.98
CA LEU A 121 -13.39 11.59 -0.34
C LEU A 121 -14.08 12.34 0.79
N ALA A 122 -15.33 12.80 0.59
CA ALA A 122 -16.12 13.43 1.65
C ALA A 122 -16.36 12.48 2.83
N PHE A 123 -16.70 11.21 2.54
CA PHE A 123 -16.86 10.20 3.58
C PHE A 123 -15.54 9.87 4.28
N LEU A 124 -14.45 9.80 3.55
CA LEU A 124 -13.11 9.59 4.12
C LEU A 124 -12.71 10.73 5.05
N GLU A 125 -12.91 11.98 4.60
CA GLU A 125 -12.61 13.16 5.39
C GLU A 125 -13.41 13.18 6.70
N SER A 126 -14.71 12.92 6.64
CA SER A 126 -15.55 12.84 7.84
C SER A 126 -15.13 11.70 8.77
N THR A 127 -14.76 10.56 8.21
CA THR A 127 -14.29 9.40 8.99
C THR A 127 -12.98 9.71 9.70
N LEU A 128 -12.01 10.31 9.01
CA LEU A 128 -10.71 10.64 9.60
C LEU A 128 -10.83 11.73 10.67
N LYS A 129 -11.67 12.76 10.46
CA LYS A 129 -11.93 13.80 11.45
C LYS A 129 -12.54 13.27 12.76
N ASN A 130 -13.34 12.21 12.65
CA ASN A 130 -14.01 11.58 13.79
C ASN A 130 -13.19 10.41 14.39
N THR A 131 -12.07 10.04 13.80
CA THR A 131 -11.25 8.93 14.28
C THR A 131 -10.17 9.46 15.22
N GLU A 132 -10.14 8.93 16.43
CA GLU A 132 -9.06 9.12 17.38
C GLU A 132 -8.09 7.94 17.28
N PHE A 133 -6.81 8.23 17.13
CA PHE A 133 -5.76 7.23 17.07
C PHE A 133 -5.21 7.02 18.48
N ASN A 134 -5.29 5.80 18.98
CA ASN A 134 -4.78 5.48 20.29
C ASN A 134 -3.26 5.19 20.21
N LEU A 135 -2.47 6.03 20.86
CA LEU A 135 -1.02 5.93 20.99
C LEU A 135 -0.68 5.71 22.47
N GLU A 136 -0.42 4.49 22.84
CA GLU A 136 0.10 4.04 24.15
C GLU A 136 -0.54 4.59 25.42
N ASN A 137 -1.25 5.68 25.46
CA ASN A 137 -2.04 6.27 26.55
C ASN A 137 -2.60 7.65 26.19
N GLU A 138 -2.39 8.12 24.96
CA GLU A 138 -2.88 9.41 24.50
C GLU A 138 -3.76 9.20 23.26
N ASN A 139 -4.89 9.88 23.21
CA ASN A 139 -5.71 9.94 22.02
C ASN A 139 -5.19 11.07 21.12
N PHE A 140 -4.79 10.70 19.93
CA PHE A 140 -4.22 11.61 18.94
C PHE A 140 -5.21 11.80 17.78
N LYS A 141 -5.48 13.06 17.44
CA LYS A 141 -6.20 13.43 16.23
C LYS A 141 -5.22 14.04 15.25
N PRO A 142 -4.81 13.30 14.21
CA PRO A 142 -3.85 13.82 13.26
C PRO A 142 -4.47 14.95 12.43
N ASP A 143 -3.72 16.03 12.26
CA ASP A 143 -4.01 17.03 11.25
C ASP A 143 -3.64 16.50 9.87
N PHE A 144 -4.58 16.58 8.94
CA PHE A 144 -4.39 16.07 7.58
C PHE A 144 -4.96 17.03 6.55
N LYS A 145 -4.32 17.05 5.39
CA LYS A 145 -4.83 17.70 4.19
C LYS A 145 -5.21 16.64 3.16
N LEU A 146 -6.42 16.77 2.60
CA LEU A 146 -6.92 15.90 1.54
C LEU A 146 -7.18 16.76 0.30
N ILE A 147 -6.39 16.52 -0.74
CA ILE A 147 -6.45 17.28 -1.99
C ILE A 147 -6.63 16.30 -3.14
N TRP A 148 -7.42 16.71 -4.13
CA TRP A 148 -7.66 15.88 -5.31
C TRP A 148 -7.64 16.68 -6.60
N GLN A 149 -7.40 16.00 -7.71
CA GLN A 149 -7.48 16.57 -9.06
C GLN A 149 -7.83 15.48 -10.09
N GLU A 150 -8.27 15.92 -11.25
CA GLU A 150 -8.37 15.05 -12.42
C GLU A 150 -6.96 14.79 -12.97
N SER A 151 -6.71 13.55 -13.42
CA SER A 151 -5.41 13.19 -13.94
C SER A 151 -5.09 13.92 -15.24
N GLU A 152 -3.89 14.45 -15.32
CA GLU A 152 -3.23 14.84 -16.56
C GLU A 152 -2.41 13.68 -17.11
N GLU A 153 -1.83 13.83 -18.30
CA GLU A 153 -1.11 12.77 -19.01
C GLU A 153 0.06 12.14 -18.24
N ASN A 154 0.67 12.91 -17.31
CA ASN A 154 1.85 12.47 -16.58
C ASN A 154 1.60 12.39 -15.06
N LEU A 155 1.82 11.19 -14.47
CA LEU A 155 1.70 10.96 -13.05
C LEU A 155 2.58 11.90 -12.22
N ASP A 156 3.85 12.10 -12.64
CA ASP A 156 4.80 12.91 -11.87
C ASP A 156 4.35 14.37 -11.80
N LYS A 157 3.80 14.91 -12.89
CA LYS A 157 3.20 16.25 -12.90
C LYS A 157 2.00 16.34 -11.98
N ASN A 158 1.14 15.31 -11.97
CA ASN A 158 -0.01 15.24 -11.09
C ASN A 158 0.42 15.27 -9.62
N LEU A 159 1.43 14.48 -9.25
CA LEU A 159 1.94 14.45 -7.88
C LEU A 159 2.61 15.76 -7.48
N GLN A 160 3.39 16.36 -8.37
CA GLN A 160 4.01 17.67 -8.13
C GLN A 160 2.96 18.77 -7.93
N SER A 161 1.93 18.82 -8.78
CA SER A 161 0.82 19.76 -8.67
C SER A 161 0.07 19.60 -7.35
N LEU A 162 -0.24 18.37 -6.94
CA LEU A 162 -0.89 18.10 -5.66
C LEU A 162 0.00 18.50 -4.48
N ARG A 163 1.30 18.17 -4.53
CA ARG A 163 2.24 18.55 -3.46
C ARG A 163 2.43 20.06 -3.37
N ALA A 164 2.45 20.77 -4.47
CA ALA A 164 2.52 22.25 -4.46
C ALA A 164 1.32 22.85 -3.71
N ARG A 165 0.11 22.35 -3.95
CA ARG A 165 -1.11 22.80 -3.25
C ARG A 165 -1.18 22.43 -1.77
N LEU A 166 -0.31 21.54 -1.29
CA LEU A 166 -0.19 21.25 0.15
C LEU A 166 0.52 22.38 0.90
N LEU A 167 1.40 23.10 0.19
CA LEU A 167 2.24 24.16 0.79
C LEU A 167 1.52 25.51 0.87
N ASP A 168 0.44 25.67 0.09
CA ASP A 168 -0.47 26.82 0.15
C ASP A 168 -1.53 26.60 1.24
#